data_a7a3091b68836419293e9e69e6a0b416
#
_entry.id   a7a3091b68836419293e9e69e6a0b416
#
_cell.length_a   1.000
_cell.length_b   1.000
_cell.length_c   1.000
_cell.angle_alpha   90.00
_cell.angle_beta   90.00
_cell.angle_gamma   90.00
#
_symmetry.space_group_name_H-M   'P 1'
#
loop_
_entity.id
_entity.type
_entity.pdbx_description
1 polymer ?
#
loop_
_entity_poly.entity_id
_entity_poly.type
_entity_poly.pdbx_seq_one_letter_code
_entity_poly.pdbx_strand_id
1 'polypeptide(L)'
;CNAGCRPHVSSPGISGKLMDTIMPAGVTLLGSTGSIGSSTLDVIARHPARFRVFALTANSSVDKLAAQCVRFQPRYAVMADADAATRLASLLQASAPDVQVLSGNDGLLTVAGHESVDFVMAAIVGAAGLLPSLEAARKGKRVMLANKEALVMSGALFMRAVREHQAVLLPVDSEHNAILQCLPDNYVAGSVPSGVRK
;
A
#
# COMPACT_ATOMS: atom_id res chain seq x y z
N CYS A 1 49.76 -47.61 -10.18
CA CYS A 1 49.35 -46.24 -9.99
C CYS A 1 48.19 -45.95 -10.93
N ASN A 2 46.96 -46.08 -10.41
CA ASN A 2 45.72 -45.84 -11.18
C ASN A 2 45.13 -44.51 -10.73
N ALA A 3 45.15 -43.52 -11.62
CA ALA A 3 44.45 -42.26 -11.45
C ALA A 3 43.05 -42.41 -12.02
N GLY A 4 42.03 -42.45 -11.15
CA GLY A 4 40.61 -42.50 -11.50
C GLY A 4 40.13 -41.17 -12.09
N CYS A 5 39.70 -41.25 -13.32
CA CYS A 5 39.00 -40.19 -14.06
C CYS A 5 37.58 -39.99 -13.44
N ARG A 6 37.29 -38.83 -12.95
CA ARG A 6 35.90 -38.47 -12.51
C ARG A 6 35.08 -38.13 -13.73
N PRO A 7 33.85 -38.62 -13.86
CA PRO A 7 32.97 -38.23 -14.96
C PRO A 7 32.54 -36.77 -14.81
N HIS A 8 32.59 -36.07 -15.93
CA HIS A 8 32.13 -34.70 -16.14
C HIS A 8 30.57 -34.68 -16.00
N VAL A 9 30.08 -34.09 -14.92
CA VAL A 9 28.63 -33.84 -14.79
C VAL A 9 28.30 -32.63 -15.67
N SER A 10 27.66 -32.87 -16.78
CA SER A 10 27.07 -31.85 -17.62
C SER A 10 25.94 -31.15 -16.86
N SER A 11 26.09 -29.86 -16.62
CA SER A 11 25.05 -28.98 -16.10
C SER A 11 23.83 -29.00 -17.02
N PRO A 12 22.61 -29.20 -16.53
CA PRO A 12 21.42 -29.02 -17.36
C PRO A 12 21.31 -27.57 -17.78
N GLY A 13 21.21 -27.34 -19.08
CA GLY A 13 20.99 -26.04 -19.68
C GLY A 13 19.82 -25.33 -19.04
N ILE A 14 20.05 -24.11 -18.57
CA ILE A 14 19.01 -23.18 -18.13
C ILE A 14 18.26 -22.77 -19.40
N SER A 15 17.22 -23.57 -19.70
CA SER A 15 16.20 -23.22 -20.69
C SER A 15 15.58 -21.88 -20.25
N GLY A 16 15.61 -20.89 -21.13
CA GLY A 16 15.13 -19.55 -20.90
C GLY A 16 13.70 -19.54 -20.38
N LYS A 17 13.55 -19.36 -19.07
CA LYS A 17 12.29 -18.94 -18.50
C LYS A 17 12.03 -17.53 -19.04
N LEU A 18 10.94 -17.40 -19.82
CA LEU A 18 10.38 -16.10 -20.18
C LEU A 18 10.51 -15.18 -18.97
N MET A 19 11.07 -13.97 -19.18
CA MET A 19 10.97 -12.89 -18.22
C MET A 19 9.48 -12.65 -18.01
N ASP A 20 8.92 -13.22 -16.92
CA ASP A 20 7.64 -12.76 -16.37
C ASP A 20 7.82 -11.26 -16.15
N THR A 21 7.17 -10.46 -16.96
CA THR A 21 7.11 -9.01 -16.77
C THR A 21 6.39 -8.79 -15.45
N ILE A 22 7.16 -8.67 -14.36
CA ILE A 22 6.61 -8.40 -13.04
C ILE A 22 5.94 -7.03 -13.13
N MET A 23 4.62 -7.02 -13.19
CA MET A 23 3.84 -5.79 -13.20
C MET A 23 4.13 -4.99 -11.94
N PRO A 24 4.31 -3.66 -12.03
CA PRO A 24 4.54 -2.84 -10.86
C PRO A 24 3.42 -3.00 -9.84
N ALA A 25 3.78 -3.16 -8.58
CA ALA A 25 2.82 -3.35 -7.50
C ALA A 25 1.88 -2.14 -7.35
N GLY A 26 0.58 -2.40 -7.24
CA GLY A 26 -0.44 -1.38 -7.12
C GLY A 26 -0.47 -0.78 -5.72
N VAL A 27 -0.41 0.55 -5.63
CA VAL A 27 -0.41 1.28 -4.36
C VAL A 27 -1.62 2.20 -4.28
N THR A 28 -2.44 2.03 -3.24
CA THR A 28 -3.49 2.98 -2.86
C THR A 28 -2.98 3.90 -1.75
N LEU A 29 -3.12 5.20 -1.93
CA LEU A 29 -2.76 6.21 -0.93
C LEU A 29 -4.02 6.80 -0.28
N LEU A 30 -4.29 6.39 0.93
CA LEU A 30 -5.33 6.99 1.77
C LEU A 30 -4.76 8.26 2.40
N GLY A 31 -5.18 9.43 1.91
CA GLY A 31 -4.66 10.73 2.34
C GLY A 31 -3.42 11.19 1.57
N SER A 32 -3.44 11.11 0.24
CA SER A 32 -2.30 11.43 -0.64
C SER A 32 -1.83 12.88 -0.58
N THR A 33 -2.71 13.81 -0.21
CA THR A 33 -2.40 15.25 -0.16
C THR A 33 -1.70 15.70 1.12
N GLY A 34 -1.61 14.84 2.14
CA GLY A 34 -0.84 15.06 3.36
C GLY A 34 0.68 14.92 3.16
N SER A 35 1.46 15.17 4.20
CA SER A 35 2.93 15.06 4.17
C SER A 35 3.41 13.65 3.84
N ILE A 36 2.87 12.64 4.54
CA ILE A 36 3.22 11.23 4.33
C ILE A 36 2.80 10.77 2.93
N GLY A 37 1.58 11.14 2.48
CA GLY A 37 1.12 10.82 1.13
C GLY A 37 2.01 11.43 0.05
N SER A 38 2.42 12.69 0.21
CA SER A 38 3.33 13.38 -0.72
C SER A 38 4.72 12.73 -0.75
N SER A 39 5.27 12.37 0.41
CA SER A 39 6.55 11.64 0.50
C SER A 39 6.46 10.24 -0.14
N THR A 40 5.34 9.55 0.04
CA THR A 40 5.10 8.24 -0.59
C THR A 40 5.06 8.36 -2.12
N LEU A 41 4.38 9.39 -2.64
CA LEU A 41 4.35 9.65 -4.08
C LEU A 41 5.75 9.94 -4.65
N ASP A 42 6.58 10.63 -3.89
CA ASP A 42 7.97 10.90 -4.27
C ASP A 42 8.80 9.60 -4.39
N VAL A 43 8.62 8.68 -3.44
CA VAL A 43 9.25 7.35 -3.49
C VAL A 43 8.75 6.55 -4.69
N ILE A 44 7.44 6.52 -4.95
CA ILE A 44 6.86 5.81 -6.10
C ILE A 44 7.41 6.38 -7.41
N ALA A 45 7.49 7.71 -7.53
CA ALA A 45 8.02 8.37 -8.73
C ALA A 45 9.49 8.01 -9.04
N ARG A 46 10.28 7.70 -8.01
CA ARG A 46 11.68 7.25 -8.15
C ARG A 46 11.80 5.76 -8.51
N HIS A 47 10.74 4.97 -8.31
CA HIS A 47 10.75 3.52 -8.52
C HIS A 47 9.59 3.03 -9.40
N PRO A 48 9.40 3.58 -10.63
CA PRO A 48 8.24 3.28 -11.47
C PRO A 48 8.20 1.82 -11.96
N ALA A 49 9.35 1.16 -12.03
CA ALA A 49 9.41 -0.26 -12.37
C ALA A 49 8.88 -1.18 -11.25
N ARG A 50 8.81 -0.69 -10.01
CA ARG A 50 8.39 -1.48 -8.84
C ARG A 50 6.98 -1.15 -8.37
N PHE A 51 6.56 0.11 -8.50
CA PHE A 51 5.30 0.61 -7.96
C PHE A 51 4.54 1.44 -8.97
N ARG A 52 3.22 1.31 -8.96
CA ARG A 52 2.29 2.18 -9.67
C ARG A 52 1.24 2.72 -8.72
N VAL A 53 0.83 3.94 -8.92
CA VAL A 53 -0.29 4.52 -8.17
C VAL A 53 -1.59 3.91 -8.71
N PHE A 54 -2.32 3.20 -7.86
CA PHE A 54 -3.62 2.65 -8.21
C PHE A 54 -4.74 3.63 -7.87
N ALA A 55 -4.72 4.19 -6.66
CA ALA A 55 -5.71 5.16 -6.23
C ALA A 55 -5.10 6.25 -5.33
N LEU A 56 -5.65 7.44 -5.42
CA LEU A 56 -5.33 8.59 -4.60
C LEU A 56 -6.58 9.07 -3.87
N THR A 57 -6.44 9.44 -2.60
CA THR A 57 -7.58 9.95 -1.85
C THR A 57 -7.25 11.24 -1.11
N ALA A 58 -8.23 12.12 -0.98
CA ALA A 58 -8.12 13.33 -0.18
C ALA A 58 -9.45 13.67 0.50
N ASN A 59 -9.39 14.53 1.51
CA ASN A 59 -10.59 15.04 2.20
C ASN A 59 -11.18 16.23 1.42
N SER A 60 -10.47 17.38 1.41
CA SER A 60 -10.96 18.64 0.87
C SER A 60 -10.02 19.29 -0.17
N SER A 61 -8.79 18.79 -0.30
CA SER A 61 -7.76 19.40 -1.16
C SER A 61 -7.92 19.01 -2.63
N VAL A 62 -8.97 19.53 -3.29
CA VAL A 62 -9.32 19.17 -4.68
C VAL A 62 -8.20 19.49 -5.66
N ASP A 63 -7.67 20.72 -5.65
CA ASP A 63 -6.65 21.15 -6.62
C ASP A 63 -5.35 20.36 -6.49
N LYS A 64 -4.94 20.05 -5.25
CA LYS A 64 -3.76 19.24 -5.00
C LYS A 64 -3.95 17.80 -5.47
N LEU A 65 -5.14 17.22 -5.24
CA LEU A 65 -5.46 15.88 -5.73
C LEU A 65 -5.52 15.85 -7.25
N ALA A 66 -6.11 16.86 -7.90
CA ALA A 66 -6.14 16.98 -9.34
C ALA A 66 -4.73 17.00 -9.94
N ALA A 67 -3.83 17.81 -9.40
CA ALA A 67 -2.44 17.84 -9.83
C ALA A 67 -1.72 16.49 -9.67
N GLN A 68 -1.99 15.77 -8.58
CA GLN A 68 -1.47 14.42 -8.37
C GLN A 68 -2.06 13.43 -9.39
N CYS A 69 -3.36 13.51 -9.70
CA CYS A 69 -4.00 12.66 -10.71
C CYS A 69 -3.42 12.88 -12.11
N VAL A 70 -3.17 14.12 -12.50
CA VAL A 70 -2.53 14.45 -13.78
C VAL A 70 -1.12 13.86 -13.87
N ARG A 71 -0.35 13.95 -12.78
CA ARG A 71 1.03 13.45 -12.74
C ARG A 71 1.14 11.93 -12.73
N PHE A 72 0.30 11.26 -11.94
CA PHE A 72 0.43 9.82 -11.65
C PHE A 72 -0.57 8.94 -12.39
N GLN A 73 -1.58 9.53 -13.03
CA GLN A 73 -2.61 8.82 -13.80
C GLN A 73 -3.17 7.59 -13.06
N PRO A 74 -3.69 7.74 -11.82
CA PRO A 74 -4.26 6.62 -11.09
C PRO A 74 -5.54 6.12 -11.76
N ARG A 75 -5.95 4.89 -11.47
CA ARG A 75 -7.27 4.39 -11.91
C ARG A 75 -8.42 5.08 -11.18
N TYR A 76 -8.23 5.39 -9.89
CA TYR A 76 -9.25 6.02 -9.06
C TYR A 76 -8.72 7.25 -8.32
N ALA A 77 -9.59 8.24 -8.17
CA ALA A 77 -9.41 9.34 -7.24
C ALA A 77 -10.64 9.42 -6.31
N VAL A 78 -10.43 9.55 -5.01
CA VAL A 78 -11.55 9.57 -4.03
C VAL A 78 -11.50 10.85 -3.21
N MET A 79 -12.62 11.57 -3.18
CA MET A 79 -12.84 12.66 -2.25
C MET A 79 -13.77 12.21 -1.11
N ALA A 80 -13.50 12.64 0.11
CA ALA A 80 -14.39 12.32 1.23
C ALA A 80 -15.76 12.97 1.09
N ASP A 81 -15.82 14.14 0.45
CA ASP A 81 -17.01 14.94 0.22
C ASP A 81 -17.48 14.81 -1.24
N ALA A 82 -18.82 14.72 -1.45
CA ALA A 82 -19.40 14.51 -2.77
C ALA A 82 -19.31 15.75 -3.68
N ASP A 83 -19.43 16.95 -3.10
CA ASP A 83 -19.33 18.19 -3.89
C ASP A 83 -17.88 18.40 -4.33
N ALA A 84 -16.92 18.08 -3.46
CA ALA A 84 -15.50 18.07 -3.80
C ALA A 84 -15.18 17.03 -4.90
N ALA A 85 -15.83 15.87 -4.89
CA ALA A 85 -15.67 14.87 -5.93
C ALA A 85 -16.19 15.36 -7.29
N THR A 86 -17.34 16.03 -7.30
CA THR A 86 -17.92 16.65 -8.52
C THR A 86 -16.97 17.70 -9.11
N ARG A 87 -16.40 18.55 -8.25
CA ARG A 87 -15.39 19.55 -8.67
C ARG A 87 -14.13 18.89 -9.23
N LEU A 88 -13.64 17.83 -8.56
CA LEU A 88 -12.49 17.08 -9.03
C LEU A 88 -12.73 16.45 -10.40
N ALA A 89 -13.89 15.81 -10.60
CA ALA A 89 -14.26 15.21 -11.88
C ALA A 89 -14.24 16.23 -13.01
N SER A 90 -14.79 17.44 -12.76
CA SER A 90 -14.77 18.54 -13.74
C SER A 90 -13.34 18.98 -14.09
N LEU A 91 -12.44 19.08 -13.11
CA LEU A 91 -11.04 19.44 -13.35
C LEU A 91 -10.26 18.37 -14.13
N LEU A 92 -10.58 17.09 -13.92
CA LEU A 92 -9.89 15.98 -14.57
C LEU A 92 -10.40 15.69 -15.97
N GLN A 93 -11.58 16.17 -16.36
CA GLN A 93 -12.22 15.86 -17.64
C GLN A 93 -11.32 16.08 -18.86
N ALA A 94 -10.51 17.15 -18.86
CA ALA A 94 -9.60 17.47 -19.97
C ALA A 94 -8.19 16.91 -19.80
N SER A 95 -7.71 16.71 -18.55
CA SER A 95 -6.29 16.44 -18.26
C SER A 95 -6.00 15.00 -17.83
N ALA A 96 -7.01 14.30 -17.31
CA ALA A 96 -6.90 12.90 -16.88
C ALA A 96 -8.27 12.21 -17.00
N PRO A 97 -8.85 12.08 -18.21
CA PRO A 97 -10.21 11.59 -18.42
C PRO A 97 -10.42 10.13 -18.00
N ASP A 98 -9.35 9.34 -17.95
CA ASP A 98 -9.43 7.91 -17.58
C ASP A 98 -9.48 7.68 -16.05
N VAL A 99 -9.28 8.74 -15.25
CA VAL A 99 -9.34 8.65 -13.79
C VAL A 99 -10.80 8.64 -13.34
N GLN A 100 -11.23 7.55 -12.72
CA GLN A 100 -12.57 7.43 -12.15
C GLN A 100 -12.63 8.13 -10.79
N VAL A 101 -13.54 9.10 -10.66
CA VAL A 101 -13.72 9.84 -9.41
C VAL A 101 -14.83 9.18 -8.58
N LEU A 102 -14.50 8.84 -7.34
CA LEU A 102 -15.42 8.29 -6.34
C LEU A 102 -15.53 9.25 -5.15
N SER A 103 -16.53 9.05 -4.30
CA SER A 103 -16.73 9.86 -3.10
C SER A 103 -17.10 9.04 -1.87
N GLY A 104 -16.88 9.63 -0.69
CA GLY A 104 -17.32 9.10 0.59
C GLY A 104 -16.62 7.83 1.05
N ASN A 105 -17.18 7.21 2.09
CA ASN A 105 -16.63 5.99 2.68
C ASN A 105 -16.63 4.80 1.71
N ASP A 106 -17.67 4.63 0.91
CA ASP A 106 -17.76 3.52 -0.04
C ASP A 106 -16.64 3.60 -1.09
N GLY A 107 -16.32 4.80 -1.57
CA GLY A 107 -15.18 5.02 -2.44
C GLY A 107 -13.86 4.65 -1.77
N LEU A 108 -13.66 5.05 -0.50
CA LEU A 108 -12.46 4.71 0.26
C LEU A 108 -12.31 3.21 0.48
N LEU A 109 -13.40 2.51 0.83
CA LEU A 109 -13.40 1.05 1.02
C LEU A 109 -13.10 0.33 -0.30
N THR A 110 -13.73 0.78 -1.39
CA THR A 110 -13.52 0.21 -2.73
C THR A 110 -12.04 0.24 -3.12
N VAL A 111 -11.37 1.38 -2.98
CA VAL A 111 -9.97 1.52 -3.41
C VAL A 111 -8.98 0.91 -2.42
N ALA A 112 -9.34 0.77 -1.14
CA ALA A 112 -8.49 0.11 -0.15
C ALA A 112 -8.50 -1.41 -0.29
N GLY A 113 -9.66 -1.99 -0.62
CA GLY A 113 -9.85 -3.44 -0.74
C GLY A 113 -9.68 -4.02 -2.15
N HIS A 114 -9.43 -3.19 -3.16
CA HIS A 114 -9.42 -3.62 -4.57
C HIS A 114 -8.38 -4.72 -4.86
N GLU A 115 -8.74 -5.68 -5.72
CA GLU A 115 -7.88 -6.83 -6.05
C GLU A 115 -6.51 -6.43 -6.65
N SER A 116 -6.48 -5.41 -7.51
CA SER A 116 -5.26 -4.89 -8.14
C SER A 116 -4.36 -4.05 -7.22
N VAL A 117 -4.65 -4.02 -5.92
CA VAL A 117 -3.88 -3.29 -4.91
C VAL A 117 -3.06 -4.28 -4.08
N ASP A 118 -1.77 -4.03 -3.99
CA ASP A 118 -0.83 -4.80 -3.17
C ASP A 118 -0.52 -4.08 -1.86
N PHE A 119 -0.39 -2.75 -1.92
CA PHE A 119 0.00 -1.88 -0.81
C PHE A 119 -1.04 -0.80 -0.56
N VAL A 120 -1.34 -0.55 0.70
CA VAL A 120 -2.18 0.57 1.12
C VAL A 120 -1.40 1.45 2.08
N MET A 121 -1.11 2.69 1.69
CA MET A 121 -0.58 3.71 2.58
C MET A 121 -1.73 4.34 3.37
N ALA A 122 -1.86 4.00 4.63
CA ALA A 122 -2.90 4.48 5.52
C ALA A 122 -2.46 5.76 6.24
N ALA A 123 -2.63 6.92 5.59
CA ALA A 123 -2.20 8.24 6.07
C ALA A 123 -3.37 9.22 6.32
N ILE A 124 -4.61 8.74 6.39
CA ILE A 124 -5.75 9.55 6.85
C ILE A 124 -5.69 9.65 8.37
N VAL A 125 -5.65 10.88 8.89
CA VAL A 125 -5.55 11.16 10.32
C VAL A 125 -6.89 10.90 11.01
N GLY A 126 -6.86 10.41 12.25
CA GLY A 126 -8.04 10.21 13.10
C GLY A 126 -8.92 9.01 12.70
N ALA A 127 -10.16 9.02 13.17
CA ALA A 127 -11.11 7.91 13.03
C ALA A 127 -11.50 7.60 11.58
N ALA A 128 -11.48 8.58 10.68
CA ALA A 128 -11.86 8.41 9.28
C ALA A 128 -10.96 7.42 8.52
N GLY A 129 -9.71 7.25 8.95
CA GLY A 129 -8.78 6.28 8.38
C GLY A 129 -9.00 4.84 8.83
N LEU A 130 -9.79 4.60 9.89
CA LEU A 130 -9.95 3.28 10.48
C LEU A 130 -10.60 2.27 9.52
N LEU A 131 -11.79 2.60 9.01
CA LEU A 131 -12.56 1.66 8.19
C LEU A 131 -11.82 1.26 6.90
N PRO A 132 -11.27 2.18 6.10
CA PRO A 132 -10.53 1.77 4.88
C PRO A 132 -9.24 1.01 5.19
N SER A 133 -8.54 1.34 6.29
CA SER A 133 -7.35 0.58 6.70
C SER A 133 -7.72 -0.84 7.16
N LEU A 134 -8.82 -1.00 7.88
CA LEU A 134 -9.33 -2.31 8.30
C LEU A 134 -9.79 -3.15 7.10
N GLU A 135 -10.44 -2.52 6.11
CA GLU A 135 -10.83 -3.20 4.86
C GLU A 135 -9.60 -3.71 4.10
N ALA A 136 -8.56 -2.89 3.99
CA ALA A 136 -7.29 -3.33 3.40
C ALA A 136 -6.72 -4.56 4.13
N ALA A 137 -6.74 -4.57 5.46
CA ALA A 137 -6.29 -5.72 6.26
C ALA A 137 -7.17 -6.96 6.02
N ARG A 138 -8.51 -6.81 5.95
CA ARG A 138 -9.46 -7.89 5.63
C ARG A 138 -9.27 -8.47 4.23
N LYS A 139 -8.71 -7.70 3.31
CA LYS A 139 -8.37 -8.16 1.94
C LYS A 139 -6.93 -8.66 1.83
N GLY A 140 -6.24 -8.90 2.94
CA GLY A 140 -4.89 -9.46 2.96
C GLY A 140 -3.81 -8.54 2.39
N LYS A 141 -4.05 -7.21 2.35
CA LYS A 141 -3.12 -6.24 1.76
C LYS A 141 -1.94 -5.96 2.70
N ARG A 142 -0.86 -5.40 2.13
CA ARG A 142 0.23 -4.81 2.91
C ARG A 142 -0.16 -3.40 3.31
N VAL A 143 -0.48 -3.22 4.59
CA VAL A 143 -0.93 -1.94 5.14
C VAL A 143 0.25 -1.21 5.77
N MET A 144 0.68 -0.13 5.14
CA MET A 144 1.68 0.80 5.67
C MET A 144 0.95 1.81 6.55
N LEU A 145 0.98 1.58 7.87
CA LEU A 145 0.17 2.33 8.82
C LEU A 145 0.92 3.54 9.37
N ALA A 146 0.45 4.72 9.00
CA ALA A 146 0.91 6.01 9.54
C ALA A 146 -0.09 6.63 10.53
N ASN A 147 -1.28 6.04 10.64
CA ASN A 147 -2.35 6.45 11.55
C ASN A 147 -2.38 5.50 12.75
N LYS A 148 -1.65 5.82 13.82
CA LYS A 148 -1.61 5.04 15.07
C LYS A 148 -2.95 5.04 15.81
N GLU A 149 -3.78 6.05 15.61
CA GLU A 149 -5.10 6.19 16.24
C GLU A 149 -6.01 5.00 15.86
N ALA A 150 -5.86 4.45 14.67
CA ALA A 150 -6.61 3.26 14.25
C ALA A 150 -6.31 2.04 15.16
N LEU A 151 -5.05 1.84 15.58
CA LEU A 151 -4.68 0.77 16.52
C LEU A 151 -5.10 1.08 17.94
N VAL A 152 -5.03 2.34 18.38
CA VAL A 152 -5.49 2.74 19.71
C VAL A 152 -7.01 2.48 19.87
N MET A 153 -7.80 2.83 18.86
CA MET A 153 -9.26 2.67 18.90
C MET A 153 -9.72 1.23 18.69
N SER A 154 -9.01 0.44 17.91
CA SER A 154 -9.50 -0.87 17.45
C SER A 154 -8.42 -1.96 17.36
N GLY A 155 -7.33 -1.84 18.12
CA GLY A 155 -6.16 -2.71 18.02
C GLY A 155 -6.49 -4.20 17.99
N ALA A 156 -7.34 -4.66 18.93
CA ALA A 156 -7.74 -6.08 18.98
C ALA A 156 -8.47 -6.53 17.70
N LEU A 157 -9.39 -5.71 17.18
CA LEU A 157 -10.14 -5.97 15.95
C LEU A 157 -9.20 -5.94 14.73
N PHE A 158 -8.34 -4.93 14.66
CA PHE A 158 -7.39 -4.77 13.56
C PHE A 158 -6.39 -5.92 13.50
N MET A 159 -5.76 -6.27 14.63
CA MET A 159 -4.81 -7.38 14.72
C MET A 159 -5.45 -8.75 14.47
N ARG A 160 -6.74 -8.92 14.81
CA ARG A 160 -7.50 -10.10 14.42
C ARG A 160 -7.63 -10.17 12.88
N ALA A 161 -8.05 -9.10 12.23
CA ALA A 161 -8.15 -9.05 10.78
C ALA A 161 -6.80 -9.33 10.08
N VAL A 162 -5.71 -8.75 10.60
CA VAL A 162 -4.34 -9.02 10.10
C VAL A 162 -4.01 -10.52 10.13
N ARG A 163 -4.29 -11.20 11.24
CA ARG A 163 -4.01 -12.64 11.39
C ARG A 163 -4.93 -13.51 10.52
N GLU A 164 -6.23 -13.26 10.54
CA GLU A 164 -7.24 -14.07 9.84
C GLU A 164 -7.08 -13.99 8.32
N HIS A 165 -6.67 -12.84 7.80
CA HIS A 165 -6.54 -12.61 6.36
C HIS A 165 -5.08 -12.53 5.87
N GLN A 166 -4.11 -12.92 6.71
CA GLN A 166 -2.68 -12.92 6.38
C GLN A 166 -2.17 -11.57 5.84
N ALA A 167 -2.78 -10.47 6.27
CA ALA A 167 -2.32 -9.13 5.93
C ALA A 167 -0.96 -8.83 6.56
N VAL A 168 -0.20 -7.96 5.94
CA VAL A 168 1.08 -7.49 6.49
C VAL A 168 0.91 -6.07 7.01
N LEU A 169 1.14 -5.87 8.30
CA LEU A 169 1.10 -4.55 8.92
C LEU A 169 2.50 -3.99 9.07
N LEU A 170 2.77 -2.86 8.45
CA LEU A 170 4.05 -2.17 8.46
C LEU A 170 3.88 -0.78 9.09
N PRO A 171 4.44 -0.50 10.27
CA PRO A 171 4.41 0.82 10.86
C PRO A 171 5.30 1.79 10.06
N VAL A 172 4.80 2.99 9.82
CA VAL A 172 5.51 4.05 9.07
C VAL A 172 6.05 5.12 10.01
N ASP A 173 5.40 5.32 11.17
CA ASP A 173 5.94 6.24 12.16
C ASP A 173 7.31 5.79 12.69
N SER A 174 8.15 6.76 13.04
CA SER A 174 9.57 6.50 13.36
C SER A 174 9.76 5.60 14.57
N GLU A 175 8.94 5.74 15.60
CA GLU A 175 9.05 5.02 16.85
C GLU A 175 8.73 3.54 16.67
N HIS A 176 7.59 3.24 16.08
CA HIS A 176 7.17 1.84 15.85
C HIS A 176 8.00 1.18 14.75
N ASN A 177 8.44 1.93 13.74
CA ASN A 177 9.33 1.40 12.71
C ASN A 177 10.70 1.02 13.28
N ALA A 178 11.27 1.85 14.16
CA ALA A 178 12.53 1.54 14.84
C ALA A 178 12.42 0.25 15.68
N ILE A 179 11.31 0.08 16.41
CA ILE A 179 11.06 -1.17 17.15
C ILE A 179 10.95 -2.36 16.19
N LEU A 180 10.20 -2.23 15.10
CA LEU A 180 10.03 -3.29 14.10
C LEU A 180 11.38 -3.75 13.52
N GLN A 181 12.29 -2.81 13.23
CA GLN A 181 13.63 -3.11 12.72
C GLN A 181 14.55 -3.83 13.73
N CYS A 182 14.25 -3.71 15.03
CA CYS A 182 14.98 -4.40 16.09
C CYS A 182 14.41 -5.79 16.41
N LEU A 183 13.26 -6.16 15.86
CA LEU A 183 12.66 -7.48 16.08
C LEU A 183 13.35 -8.54 15.23
N PRO A 184 13.32 -9.82 15.66
CA PRO A 184 13.86 -10.92 14.86
C PRO A 184 13.22 -11.01 13.48
N ASP A 185 14.00 -11.44 12.46
CA ASP A 185 13.54 -11.55 11.07
C ASP A 185 12.30 -12.44 10.87
N ASN A 186 12.08 -13.38 11.79
CA ASN A 186 10.93 -14.28 11.79
C ASN A 186 9.73 -13.74 12.58
N TYR A 187 9.76 -12.48 13.02
CA TYR A 187 8.63 -11.87 13.73
C TYR A 187 7.42 -11.73 12.83
N VAL A 188 6.28 -12.21 13.31
CA VAL A 188 4.96 -12.02 12.67
C VAL A 188 4.16 -11.04 13.50
N ALA A 189 3.61 -10.02 12.86
CA ALA A 189 2.82 -9.00 13.54
C ALA A 189 1.67 -9.61 14.35
N GLY A 190 1.60 -9.23 15.64
CA GLY A 190 0.61 -9.76 16.61
C GLY A 190 1.03 -11.07 17.31
N SER A 191 2.22 -11.61 17.03
CA SER A 191 2.81 -12.68 17.83
C SER A 191 3.65 -12.12 18.97
N VAL A 192 3.98 -13.00 19.94
CA VAL A 192 4.98 -12.67 20.98
C VAL A 192 6.36 -12.87 20.36
N PRO A 193 7.23 -11.84 20.31
CA PRO A 193 8.55 -11.97 19.72
C PRO A 193 9.43 -12.91 20.56
N SER A 194 10.04 -13.89 19.92
CA SER A 194 11.00 -14.78 20.58
C SER A 194 12.35 -14.08 20.78
N GLY A 195 13.01 -14.32 21.90
CA GLY A 195 14.34 -13.75 22.18
C GLY A 195 14.34 -12.32 22.70
N VAL A 196 13.18 -11.67 22.84
CA VAL A 196 13.05 -10.35 23.48
C VAL A 196 12.91 -10.52 24.98
N ARG A 197 13.83 -9.92 25.77
CA ARG A 197 13.74 -9.89 27.23
C ARG A 197 12.94 -8.66 27.67
N LYS A 198 12.12 -8.83 28.71
CA LYS A 198 11.43 -7.71 29.37
C LYS A 198 12.41 -6.87 30.16
#